data_4225964847014e633cd897625b3a5832
#
_entry.id   4225964847014e633cd897625b3a5832
#
_cell.length_a   1.000
_cell.length_b   1.000
_cell.length_c   1.000
_cell.angle_alpha   90.00
_cell.angle_beta   90.00
_cell.angle_gamma   90.00
#
_symmetry.space_group_name_H-M   'P 1'
#
loop_
_entity.id
_entity.type
_entity.pdbx_description
1 polymer ?
#
loop_
_entity_poly.entity_id
_entity_poly.type
_entity_poly.pdbx_seq_one_letter_code
_entity_poly.pdbx_strand_id
1 'polypeptide(L)'
;MLSKLQHLVLLAVFALVVPSVFTHPVVAYLSTLLSLFFIAWNKKNGLLLLFIYFPIRPFLLELNPGFKLMGDCLLIVLFLAALYGFIRDRGSWKTYAFTGFILLFCLVGTVAAFQTGVSLSAIIFQNRAYLITFLILFIVGQWKMNKEDIQYFLGLSIVMGSILSVHGIMEYLFSRTLLVPEAWTNWNLSSVNKMRVYGLTANPNVLGTYLSICLFITLYVLSVAKRWRILYVLASILMLGTLCLTYSRGSILAFGVAFIVYVLWKRAWKMGAGLILSIVLGLFLIYYPAGIAREEIDAHTISDGHMPDVPQEEIEPDSVPPPNERSSAFSNRFKEIFSDDIIEKSSQWGRLYVVFKGLDIYLMNPVIGTGFGTFGDSATLSYGTPIAETYQLPDRMYSDNQYIQLLVQTGTLGTVSVLAFVVAIFIITWKRRKDPVAPVLFCLTLATLLMALFYNVLEEKILTLYFYSVLGYFLTKERTPHSLGK
;
A
#
# COMPACT_ATOMS: atom_id res chain seq x y z
N MET A 1 13.09 -7.17 26.69
CA MET A 1 12.59 -7.42 25.32
C MET A 1 11.19 -8.00 25.33
N LEU A 2 10.94 -9.14 25.96
CA LEU A 2 9.62 -9.78 26.05
C LEU A 2 8.51 -8.86 26.58
N SER A 3 8.76 -8.05 27.62
CA SER A 3 7.73 -7.18 28.21
C SER A 3 7.18 -6.11 27.25
N LYS A 4 8.01 -5.49 26.40
CA LYS A 4 7.55 -4.47 25.43
C LYS A 4 6.72 -5.08 24.33
N LEU A 5 7.09 -6.26 23.82
CA LEU A 5 6.33 -6.99 22.83
C LEU A 5 4.99 -7.46 23.39
N GLN A 6 4.98 -7.95 24.64
CA GLN A 6 3.74 -8.33 25.33
C GLN A 6 2.77 -7.16 25.45
N HIS A 7 3.24 -5.96 25.81
CA HIS A 7 2.38 -4.77 25.87
C HIS A 7 1.81 -4.39 24.50
N LEU A 8 2.61 -4.51 23.42
CA LEU A 8 2.12 -4.25 22.05
C LEU A 8 1.09 -5.30 21.62
N VAL A 9 1.34 -6.57 21.89
CA VAL A 9 0.40 -7.66 21.56
C VAL A 9 -0.91 -7.47 22.32
N LEU A 10 -0.84 -7.19 23.63
CA LEU A 10 -2.03 -6.91 24.44
C LEU A 10 -2.79 -5.69 23.89
N LEU A 11 -2.07 -4.61 23.58
CA LEU A 11 -2.70 -3.42 22.98
C LEU A 11 -3.38 -3.77 21.66
N ALA A 12 -2.74 -4.52 20.76
CA ALA A 12 -3.33 -4.92 19.49
C ALA A 12 -4.56 -5.81 19.68
N VAL A 13 -4.50 -6.77 20.62
CA VAL A 13 -5.65 -7.64 20.92
C VAL A 13 -6.82 -6.81 21.45
N PHE A 14 -6.62 -5.98 22.47
CA PHE A 14 -7.70 -5.18 23.05
C PHE A 14 -8.19 -4.04 22.12
N ALA A 15 -7.31 -3.50 21.30
CA ALA A 15 -7.64 -2.41 20.40
C ALA A 15 -8.29 -2.86 19.08
N LEU A 16 -7.93 -4.02 18.57
CA LEU A 16 -8.32 -4.47 17.24
C LEU A 16 -9.14 -5.78 17.27
N VAL A 17 -8.64 -6.81 17.95
CA VAL A 17 -9.26 -8.15 17.90
C VAL A 17 -10.56 -8.19 18.71
N VAL A 18 -10.53 -7.76 19.97
CA VAL A 18 -11.74 -7.80 20.83
C VAL A 18 -12.89 -6.96 20.23
N PRO A 19 -12.67 -5.70 19.79
CA PRO A 19 -13.76 -4.92 19.21
C PRO A 19 -14.25 -5.41 17.86
N SER A 20 -13.46 -6.15 17.10
CA SER A 20 -13.87 -6.70 15.81
C SER A 20 -14.89 -7.84 15.93
N VAL A 21 -15.00 -8.48 17.10
CA VAL A 21 -16.02 -9.50 17.39
C VAL A 21 -17.42 -8.88 17.51
N PHE A 22 -17.50 -7.57 17.83
CA PHE A 22 -18.77 -6.86 18.00
C PHE A 22 -19.07 -6.04 16.75
N THR A 23 -20.29 -6.16 16.24
CA THR A 23 -20.72 -5.41 15.04
C THR A 23 -21.10 -3.96 15.34
N HIS A 24 -21.42 -3.62 16.61
CA HIS A 24 -21.88 -2.28 16.98
C HIS A 24 -20.71 -1.28 16.99
N PRO A 25 -20.79 -0.15 16.22
CA PRO A 25 -19.70 0.81 16.04
C PRO A 25 -19.17 1.44 17.33
N VAL A 26 -20.01 1.58 18.36
CA VAL A 26 -19.64 2.16 19.66
C VAL A 26 -18.49 1.39 20.31
N VAL A 27 -18.42 0.07 20.14
CA VAL A 27 -17.35 -0.75 20.74
C VAL A 27 -16.00 -0.38 20.11
N ALA A 28 -15.93 -0.17 18.80
CA ALA A 28 -14.71 0.27 18.13
C ALA A 28 -14.36 1.74 18.47
N TYR A 29 -15.34 2.61 18.71
CA TYR A 29 -15.06 3.98 19.20
C TYR A 29 -14.49 3.96 20.62
N LEU A 30 -15.04 3.17 21.52
CA LEU A 30 -14.49 2.99 22.88
C LEU A 30 -13.07 2.41 22.84
N SER A 31 -12.83 1.44 21.97
CA SER A 31 -11.50 0.88 21.76
C SER A 31 -10.52 1.93 21.22
N THR A 32 -10.97 2.78 20.30
CA THR A 32 -10.17 3.90 19.80
C THR A 32 -9.80 4.84 20.94
N LEU A 33 -10.76 5.21 21.78
CA LEU A 33 -10.52 6.08 22.95
C LEU A 33 -9.52 5.46 23.93
N LEU A 34 -9.67 4.17 24.26
CA LEU A 34 -8.73 3.44 25.11
C LEU A 34 -7.32 3.39 24.50
N SER A 35 -7.24 3.19 23.19
CA SER A 35 -5.96 3.20 22.46
C SER A 35 -5.28 4.57 22.53
N LEU A 36 -6.04 5.67 22.44
CA LEU A 36 -5.50 7.03 22.60
C LEU A 36 -4.93 7.25 24.00
N PHE A 37 -5.61 6.76 25.04
CA PHE A 37 -5.12 6.85 26.41
C PHE A 37 -3.82 6.06 26.59
N PHE A 38 -3.74 4.85 26.01
CA PHE A 38 -2.54 4.02 26.06
C PHE A 38 -1.35 4.63 25.29
N ILE A 39 -1.62 5.33 24.19
CA ILE A 39 -0.62 6.02 23.36
C ILE A 39 -0.07 7.24 24.09
N ALA A 40 -0.87 7.95 24.89
CA ALA A 40 -0.39 9.04 25.72
C ALA A 40 0.71 8.56 26.69
N TRP A 41 0.62 7.30 27.14
CA TRP A 41 1.63 6.66 27.97
C TRP A 41 2.86 6.18 27.19
N ASN A 42 2.66 5.57 26.00
CA ASN A 42 3.75 5.02 25.17
C ASN A 42 3.54 5.32 23.68
N LYS A 43 4.02 6.49 23.24
CA LYS A 43 3.88 7.00 21.86
C LYS A 43 4.44 6.05 20.80
N LYS A 44 5.52 5.31 21.09
CA LYS A 44 6.14 4.37 20.15
C LYS A 44 5.25 3.17 19.89
N ASN A 45 4.58 2.65 20.92
CA ASN A 45 3.61 1.56 20.75
C ASN A 45 2.41 2.02 19.91
N GLY A 46 1.99 3.28 20.01
CA GLY A 46 0.97 3.85 19.15
C GLY A 46 1.35 3.87 17.68
N LEU A 47 2.60 4.23 17.37
CA LEU A 47 3.12 4.14 16.01
C LEU A 47 3.15 2.69 15.50
N LEU A 48 3.63 1.74 16.32
CA LEU A 48 3.65 0.33 15.96
C LEU A 48 2.25 -0.25 15.75
N LEU A 49 1.26 0.21 16.52
CA LEU A 49 -0.15 -0.17 16.32
C LEU A 49 -0.66 0.22 14.93
N LEU A 50 -0.25 1.36 14.37
CA LEU A 50 -0.61 1.77 13.02
C LEU A 50 -0.07 0.81 11.93
N PHE A 51 1.12 0.22 12.15
CA PHE A 51 1.70 -0.79 11.26
C PHE A 51 0.98 -2.14 11.32
N ILE A 52 0.20 -2.39 12.37
CA ILE A 52 -0.73 -3.53 12.44
C ILE A 52 -2.07 -3.13 11.80
N TYR A 53 -2.60 -1.98 12.18
CA TYR A 53 -3.94 -1.53 11.82
C TYR A 53 -4.11 -1.28 10.30
N PHE A 54 -3.20 -0.51 9.66
CA PHE A 54 -3.40 -0.14 8.26
C PHE A 54 -3.44 -1.33 7.29
N PRO A 55 -2.58 -2.37 7.41
CA PRO A 55 -2.65 -3.53 6.53
C PRO A 55 -3.94 -4.35 6.65
N ILE A 56 -4.58 -4.34 7.83
CA ILE A 56 -5.83 -5.09 8.06
C ILE A 56 -7.06 -4.18 8.15
N ARG A 57 -6.89 -2.87 7.95
CA ARG A 57 -7.96 -1.88 8.08
C ARG A 57 -9.19 -2.19 7.22
N PRO A 58 -9.08 -2.54 5.93
CA PRO A 58 -10.25 -2.87 5.13
C PRO A 58 -11.06 -4.02 5.71
N PHE A 59 -10.40 -5.07 6.17
CA PHE A 59 -11.04 -6.19 6.85
C PHE A 59 -11.74 -5.78 8.15
N LEU A 60 -11.08 -4.96 8.99
CA LEU A 60 -11.68 -4.48 10.24
C LEU A 60 -12.93 -3.63 10.00
N LEU A 61 -12.97 -2.85 8.90
CA LEU A 61 -14.11 -2.02 8.56
C LEU A 61 -15.34 -2.83 8.16
N GLU A 62 -15.17 -3.99 7.55
CA GLU A 62 -16.27 -4.90 7.25
C GLU A 62 -16.83 -5.54 8.51
N LEU A 63 -15.97 -5.86 9.47
CA LEU A 63 -16.41 -6.43 10.75
C LEU A 63 -17.07 -5.39 11.64
N ASN A 64 -16.48 -4.18 11.71
CA ASN A 64 -17.02 -3.08 12.53
C ASN A 64 -16.67 -1.72 11.90
N PRO A 65 -17.65 -1.00 11.32
CA PRO A 65 -17.41 0.29 10.66
C PRO A 65 -16.91 1.40 11.60
N GLY A 66 -17.03 1.25 12.91
CA GLY A 66 -16.49 2.17 13.90
C GLY A 66 -14.96 2.31 13.87
N PHE A 67 -14.24 1.35 13.30
CA PHE A 67 -12.80 1.47 13.08
C PHE A 67 -12.40 2.56 12.08
N LYS A 68 -13.34 3.11 11.30
CA LYS A 68 -13.06 4.11 10.25
C LYS A 68 -12.23 5.31 10.75
N LEU A 69 -12.48 5.76 11.98
CA LEU A 69 -11.83 6.93 12.58
C LEU A 69 -10.54 6.60 13.32
N MET A 70 -10.30 5.34 13.67
CA MET A 70 -9.19 4.95 14.56
C MET A 70 -7.83 5.43 14.06
N GLY A 71 -7.47 5.12 12.80
CA GLY A 71 -6.17 5.50 12.26
C GLY A 71 -5.92 7.01 12.26
N ASP A 72 -6.93 7.79 11.94
CA ASP A 72 -6.83 9.25 11.89
C ASP A 72 -6.69 9.85 13.30
N CYS A 73 -7.51 9.39 14.26
CA CYS A 73 -7.42 9.82 15.65
C CYS A 73 -6.03 9.51 16.23
N LEU A 74 -5.52 8.31 16.00
CA LEU A 74 -4.19 7.91 16.44
C LEU A 74 -3.10 8.82 15.83
N LEU A 75 -3.15 9.07 14.52
CA LEU A 75 -2.17 9.92 13.84
C LEU A 75 -2.22 11.37 14.30
N ILE A 76 -3.41 11.93 14.49
CA ILE A 76 -3.57 13.30 14.99
C ILE A 76 -2.99 13.44 16.41
N VAL A 77 -3.32 12.52 17.33
CA VAL A 77 -2.80 12.58 18.70
C VAL A 77 -1.27 12.40 18.72
N LEU A 78 -0.73 11.46 17.93
CA LEU A 78 0.71 11.28 17.82
C LEU A 78 1.40 12.51 17.23
N PHE A 79 0.79 13.15 16.23
CA PHE A 79 1.28 14.39 15.63
C PHE A 79 1.28 15.54 16.63
N LEU A 80 0.17 15.76 17.37
CA LEU A 80 0.09 16.80 18.38
C LEU A 80 1.14 16.62 19.48
N ALA A 81 1.36 15.36 19.91
CA ALA A 81 2.40 15.03 20.87
C ALA A 81 3.83 15.28 20.33
N ALA A 82 4.06 15.01 19.05
CA ALA A 82 5.33 15.31 18.38
C ALA A 82 5.53 16.82 18.20
N LEU A 83 4.47 17.53 17.83
CA LEU A 83 4.47 18.98 17.64
C LEU A 83 4.74 19.72 18.97
N TYR A 84 4.10 19.29 20.05
CA TYR A 84 4.39 19.83 21.39
C TYR A 84 5.86 19.66 21.75
N GLY A 85 6.43 18.46 21.56
CA GLY A 85 7.86 18.25 21.79
C GLY A 85 8.75 19.13 20.93
N PHE A 86 8.42 19.28 19.64
CA PHE A 86 9.16 20.11 18.70
C PHE A 86 9.17 21.59 19.11
N ILE A 87 8.02 22.15 19.51
CA ILE A 87 7.91 23.55 19.95
C ILE A 87 8.68 23.75 21.25
N ARG A 88 8.50 22.87 22.22
CA ARG A 88 9.19 22.91 23.52
C ARG A 88 10.73 22.90 23.35
N ASP A 89 11.22 22.02 22.46
CA ASP A 89 12.65 21.82 22.23
C ASP A 89 13.21 22.79 21.18
N ARG A 90 12.45 23.82 20.79
CA ARG A 90 12.78 24.84 19.78
C ARG A 90 13.32 24.27 18.49
N GLY A 91 12.62 23.27 17.95
CA GLY A 91 12.98 22.58 16.72
C GLY A 91 13.06 23.51 15.51
N SER A 92 13.89 23.16 14.54
CA SER A 92 14.06 23.94 13.32
C SER A 92 13.19 23.46 12.17
N TRP A 93 12.30 24.31 11.65
CA TRP A 93 11.45 24.03 10.49
C TRP A 93 12.23 23.89 9.18
N LYS A 94 13.50 24.38 9.13
CA LYS A 94 14.34 24.29 7.92
C LYS A 94 14.50 22.86 7.41
N THR A 95 14.52 21.87 8.32
CA THR A 95 14.62 20.44 7.97
C THR A 95 13.43 19.97 7.17
N TYR A 96 12.26 20.60 7.34
CA TYR A 96 10.99 20.23 6.71
C TYR A 96 10.58 21.20 5.59
N ALA A 97 11.43 22.19 5.22
CA ALA A 97 11.03 23.24 4.26
C ALA A 97 10.54 22.67 2.91
N PHE A 98 11.17 21.58 2.43
CA PHE A 98 10.79 20.94 1.16
C PHE A 98 9.39 20.29 1.21
N THR A 99 8.85 20.03 2.40
CA THR A 99 7.48 19.52 2.56
C THR A 99 6.42 20.54 2.14
N GLY A 100 6.79 21.83 2.06
CA GLY A 100 5.96 22.89 1.51
C GLY A 100 5.46 22.60 0.09
N PHE A 101 6.20 21.83 -0.69
CA PHE A 101 5.76 21.42 -2.02
C PHE A 101 4.51 20.53 -1.99
N ILE A 102 4.39 19.62 -1.02
CA ILE A 102 3.17 18.81 -0.85
C ILE A 102 2.00 19.68 -0.38
N LEU A 103 2.25 20.66 0.49
CA LEU A 103 1.21 21.60 0.92
C LEU A 103 0.76 22.49 -0.24
N LEU A 104 1.67 22.92 -1.11
CA LEU A 104 1.32 23.67 -2.33
C LEU A 104 0.47 22.80 -3.28
N PHE A 105 0.84 21.54 -3.50
CA PHE A 105 0.03 20.59 -4.26
C PHE A 105 -1.41 20.48 -3.71
N CYS A 106 -1.55 20.30 -2.39
CA CYS A 106 -2.86 20.23 -1.74
C CYS A 106 -3.64 21.55 -1.90
N LEU A 107 -2.98 22.68 -1.80
CA LEU A 107 -3.60 24.00 -1.99
C LEU A 107 -4.13 24.18 -3.43
N VAL A 108 -3.29 23.87 -4.44
CA VAL A 108 -3.67 23.96 -5.86
C VAL A 108 -4.87 23.08 -6.16
N GLY A 109 -4.84 21.80 -5.79
CA GLY A 109 -5.94 20.87 -6.02
C GLY A 109 -7.22 21.28 -5.30
N THR A 110 -7.11 21.87 -4.11
CA THR A 110 -8.25 22.39 -3.35
C THR A 110 -8.87 23.62 -4.03
N VAL A 111 -8.05 24.59 -4.45
CA VAL A 111 -8.52 25.81 -5.13
C VAL A 111 -9.21 25.43 -6.45
N ALA A 112 -8.62 24.57 -7.25
CA ALA A 112 -9.22 24.11 -8.49
C ALA A 112 -10.55 23.34 -8.25
N ALA A 113 -10.64 22.53 -7.18
CA ALA A 113 -11.85 21.81 -6.82
C ALA A 113 -13.01 22.76 -6.45
N PHE A 114 -12.72 23.85 -5.75
CA PHE A 114 -13.73 24.89 -5.49
C PHE A 114 -14.22 25.57 -6.75
N GLN A 115 -13.33 25.83 -7.71
CA GLN A 115 -13.70 26.45 -9.00
C GLN A 115 -14.58 25.57 -9.85
N THR A 116 -14.40 24.24 -9.78
CA THR A 116 -15.20 23.24 -10.51
C THR A 116 -16.47 22.81 -9.79
N GLY A 117 -16.76 23.37 -8.61
CA GLY A 117 -17.99 23.08 -7.88
C GLY A 117 -17.99 21.73 -7.14
N VAL A 118 -16.83 21.16 -6.85
CA VAL A 118 -16.72 19.93 -6.03
C VAL A 118 -17.25 20.21 -4.62
N SER A 119 -18.01 19.27 -4.06
CA SER A 119 -18.54 19.39 -2.70
C SER A 119 -17.43 19.50 -1.64
N LEU A 120 -17.64 20.32 -0.61
CA LEU A 120 -16.69 20.50 0.48
C LEU A 120 -16.32 19.17 1.16
N SER A 121 -17.27 18.24 1.27
CA SER A 121 -17.06 16.91 1.84
C SER A 121 -16.06 16.10 1.01
N ALA A 122 -16.15 16.13 -0.32
CA ALA A 122 -15.23 15.45 -1.23
C ALA A 122 -13.83 16.07 -1.17
N ILE A 123 -13.74 17.42 -1.11
CA ILE A 123 -12.47 18.15 -0.99
C ILE A 123 -11.75 17.78 0.33
N ILE A 124 -12.47 17.78 1.45
CA ILE A 124 -11.92 17.41 2.76
C ILE A 124 -11.47 15.94 2.75
N PHE A 125 -12.30 15.07 2.17
CA PHE A 125 -12.01 13.64 2.07
C PHE A 125 -10.71 13.37 1.31
N GLN A 126 -10.50 14.06 0.17
CA GLN A 126 -9.30 13.88 -0.64
C GLN A 126 -8.06 14.48 0.01
N ASN A 127 -8.14 15.70 0.55
CA ASN A 127 -7.02 16.28 1.31
C ASN A 127 -6.61 15.40 2.49
N ARG A 128 -7.58 14.82 3.20
CA ARG A 128 -7.30 13.85 4.27
C ARG A 128 -6.59 12.61 3.73
N ALA A 129 -6.95 12.10 2.55
CA ALA A 129 -6.29 10.95 1.96
C ALA A 129 -4.78 11.16 1.75
N TYR A 130 -4.38 12.37 1.34
CA TYR A 130 -2.98 12.75 1.15
C TYR A 130 -2.26 13.12 2.45
N LEU A 131 -2.89 13.92 3.30
CA LEU A 131 -2.20 14.56 4.42
C LEU A 131 -2.14 13.69 5.67
N ILE A 132 -3.08 12.75 5.89
CA ILE A 132 -3.15 12.02 7.16
C ILE A 132 -1.89 11.17 7.41
N THR A 133 -1.43 10.43 6.40
CA THR A 133 -0.19 9.63 6.51
C THR A 133 1.07 10.48 6.39
N PHE A 134 0.98 11.65 5.74
CA PHE A 134 2.08 12.61 5.67
C PHE A 134 2.53 13.12 7.05
N LEU A 135 1.62 13.18 8.03
CA LEU A 135 1.95 13.51 9.43
C LEU A 135 3.02 12.58 10.03
N ILE A 136 3.12 11.34 9.55
CA ILE A 136 4.08 10.33 10.03
C ILE A 136 5.52 10.80 9.82
N LEU A 137 5.79 11.49 8.71
CA LEU A 137 7.11 12.07 8.44
C LEU A 137 7.57 12.93 9.61
N PHE A 138 6.69 13.81 10.10
CA PHE A 138 6.98 14.69 11.21
C PHE A 138 7.03 13.94 12.54
N ILE A 139 6.08 13.02 12.78
CA ILE A 139 6.01 12.20 14.00
C ILE A 139 7.31 11.42 14.20
N VAL A 140 7.71 10.63 13.21
CA VAL A 140 8.94 9.83 13.26
C VAL A 140 10.17 10.73 13.31
N GLY A 141 10.13 11.85 12.61
CA GLY A 141 11.17 12.85 12.60
C GLY A 141 11.43 13.51 13.97
N GLN A 142 10.46 13.56 14.87
CA GLN A 142 10.66 14.12 16.22
C GLN A 142 11.11 13.05 17.23
N TRP A 143 10.90 11.77 16.94
CA TRP A 143 11.23 10.74 17.90
C TRP A 143 12.62 10.15 17.65
N LYS A 144 13.43 10.11 18.69
CA LYS A 144 14.74 9.45 18.65
C LYS A 144 14.54 7.94 18.68
N MET A 145 14.48 7.34 17.48
CA MET A 145 14.40 5.88 17.34
C MET A 145 15.76 5.25 17.68
N ASN A 146 15.79 4.38 18.66
CA ASN A 146 16.98 3.60 18.99
C ASN A 146 17.04 2.28 18.17
N LYS A 147 18.14 1.52 18.31
CA LYS A 147 18.31 0.25 17.59
C LYS A 147 17.21 -0.77 17.91
N GLU A 148 16.76 -0.81 19.17
CA GLU A 148 15.69 -1.72 19.60
C GLU A 148 14.36 -1.36 18.91
N ASP A 149 14.01 -0.07 18.85
CA ASP A 149 12.77 0.38 18.20
C ASP A 149 12.75 -0.04 16.72
N ILE A 150 13.90 0.09 16.04
CA ILE A 150 14.04 -0.35 14.64
C ILE A 150 13.89 -1.87 14.53
N GLN A 151 14.50 -2.64 15.45
CA GLN A 151 14.37 -4.10 15.45
C GLN A 151 12.93 -4.54 15.68
N TYR A 152 12.17 -3.86 16.56
CA TYR A 152 10.75 -4.12 16.75
C TYR A 152 9.93 -3.83 15.49
N PHE A 153 10.19 -2.70 14.85
CA PHE A 153 9.54 -2.32 13.60
C PHE A 153 9.79 -3.35 12.48
N LEU A 154 11.06 -3.75 12.28
CA LEU A 154 11.42 -4.76 11.28
C LEU A 154 10.78 -6.12 11.61
N GLY A 155 10.85 -6.56 12.87
CA GLY A 155 10.24 -7.81 13.33
C GLY A 155 8.73 -7.82 13.15
N LEU A 156 8.05 -6.72 13.50
CA LEU A 156 6.62 -6.57 13.32
C LEU A 156 6.21 -6.67 11.85
N SER A 157 6.95 -5.99 10.95
CA SER A 157 6.69 -6.06 9.52
C SER A 157 6.84 -7.48 8.97
N ILE A 158 7.85 -8.25 9.44
CA ILE A 158 8.03 -9.66 9.04
C ILE A 158 6.86 -10.52 9.52
N VAL A 159 6.45 -10.37 10.78
CA VAL A 159 5.34 -11.14 11.36
C VAL A 159 4.04 -10.83 10.63
N MET A 160 3.70 -9.55 10.47
CA MET A 160 2.47 -9.15 9.78
C MET A 160 2.47 -9.56 8.30
N GLY A 161 3.60 -9.42 7.58
CA GLY A 161 3.74 -9.91 6.21
C GLY A 161 3.53 -11.41 6.12
N SER A 162 4.03 -12.20 7.09
CA SER A 162 3.81 -13.65 7.15
C SER A 162 2.35 -14.00 7.42
N ILE A 163 1.68 -13.29 8.35
CA ILE A 163 0.26 -13.50 8.65
C ILE A 163 -0.59 -13.22 7.41
N LEU A 164 -0.37 -12.09 6.74
CA LEU A 164 -1.12 -11.75 5.53
C LEU A 164 -0.81 -12.72 4.38
N SER A 165 0.39 -13.27 4.32
CA SER A 165 0.74 -14.29 3.32
C SER A 165 -0.02 -15.60 3.57
N VAL A 166 -0.06 -16.07 4.82
CA VAL A 166 -0.82 -17.28 5.17
C VAL A 166 -2.30 -17.08 4.86
N HIS A 167 -2.89 -15.94 5.29
CA HIS A 167 -4.28 -15.61 4.97
C HIS A 167 -4.51 -15.58 3.44
N GLY A 168 -3.62 -14.97 2.68
CA GLY A 168 -3.74 -14.89 1.22
C GLY A 168 -3.68 -16.27 0.54
N ILE A 169 -2.86 -17.20 1.04
CA ILE A 169 -2.84 -18.59 0.56
C ILE A 169 -4.17 -19.28 0.87
N MET A 170 -4.71 -19.11 2.07
CA MET A 170 -6.01 -19.65 2.44
C MET A 170 -7.14 -19.07 1.60
N GLU A 171 -7.16 -17.75 1.38
CA GLU A 171 -8.12 -17.08 0.48
C GLU A 171 -8.08 -17.71 -0.92
N TYR A 172 -6.89 -17.99 -1.44
CA TYR A 172 -6.70 -18.58 -2.77
C TYR A 172 -7.21 -20.01 -2.82
N LEU A 173 -6.84 -20.86 -1.86
CA LEU A 173 -7.21 -22.27 -1.81
C LEU A 173 -8.72 -22.48 -1.65
N PHE A 174 -9.37 -21.69 -0.81
CA PHE A 174 -10.79 -21.79 -0.51
C PHE A 174 -11.66 -20.83 -1.35
N SER A 175 -11.16 -20.39 -2.50
CA SER A 175 -11.92 -19.55 -3.46
C SER A 175 -12.64 -18.38 -2.80
N ARG A 176 -12.00 -17.75 -1.78
CA ARG A 176 -12.48 -16.60 -0.99
C ARG A 176 -13.72 -16.87 -0.12
N THR A 177 -13.91 -18.09 0.32
CA THR A 177 -15.02 -18.42 1.23
C THR A 177 -14.58 -18.51 2.69
N LEU A 178 -13.31 -18.86 2.95
CA LEU A 178 -12.79 -19.05 4.30
C LEU A 178 -12.04 -17.80 4.81
N LEU A 179 -12.37 -17.37 6.04
CA LEU A 179 -11.75 -16.21 6.73
C LEU A 179 -11.85 -14.90 5.95
N VAL A 180 -12.89 -14.76 5.14
CA VAL A 180 -13.19 -13.56 4.36
C VAL A 180 -14.58 -13.07 4.77
N PRO A 181 -14.82 -11.74 4.91
CA PRO A 181 -16.14 -11.22 5.21
C PRO A 181 -17.15 -11.61 4.13
N GLU A 182 -18.40 -11.91 4.52
CA GLU A 182 -19.47 -12.28 3.60
C GLU A 182 -19.67 -11.24 2.48
N ALA A 183 -19.58 -9.96 2.79
CA ALA A 183 -19.66 -8.89 1.80
C ALA A 183 -18.62 -9.00 0.68
N TRP A 184 -17.44 -9.61 0.95
CA TRP A 184 -16.38 -9.78 -0.05
C TRP A 184 -16.53 -11.06 -0.86
N THR A 185 -17.21 -12.09 -0.34
CA THR A 185 -17.49 -13.31 -1.10
C THR A 185 -18.43 -13.01 -2.28
N ASN A 186 -19.30 -12.02 -2.12
CA ASN A 186 -20.33 -11.63 -3.10
C ASN A 186 -19.84 -10.53 -4.09
N TRP A 187 -18.57 -10.21 -4.11
CA TRP A 187 -18.07 -9.23 -5.09
C TRP A 187 -18.22 -9.73 -6.52
N ASN A 188 -18.85 -8.91 -7.37
CA ASN A 188 -18.90 -9.18 -8.80
C ASN A 188 -17.53 -8.86 -9.43
N LEU A 189 -16.70 -9.88 -9.59
CA LEU A 189 -15.36 -9.78 -10.13
C LEU A 189 -15.31 -10.45 -11.51
N SER A 190 -14.61 -9.82 -12.46
CA SER A 190 -14.29 -10.45 -13.74
C SER A 190 -13.49 -11.75 -13.51
N SER A 191 -13.55 -12.67 -14.48
CA SER A 191 -12.87 -13.98 -14.41
C SER A 191 -11.38 -13.85 -14.04
N VAL A 192 -10.68 -12.88 -14.61
CA VAL A 192 -9.27 -12.59 -14.32
C VAL A 192 -9.06 -12.13 -12.86
N ASN A 193 -9.98 -11.33 -12.33
CA ASN A 193 -9.87 -10.80 -10.97
C ASN A 193 -10.28 -11.83 -9.91
N LYS A 194 -11.13 -12.80 -10.24
CA LYS A 194 -11.47 -13.93 -9.35
C LYS A 194 -10.26 -14.79 -8.98
N MET A 195 -9.24 -14.84 -9.85
CA MET A 195 -8.03 -15.63 -9.61
C MET A 195 -6.99 -14.92 -8.75
N ARG A 196 -7.19 -13.65 -8.41
CA ARG A 196 -6.23 -12.85 -7.65
C ARG A 196 -6.49 -12.92 -6.15
N VAL A 197 -5.43 -12.92 -5.36
CA VAL A 197 -5.50 -12.80 -3.90
C VAL A 197 -5.58 -11.33 -3.52
N TYR A 198 -6.57 -10.99 -2.72
CA TYR A 198 -6.82 -9.63 -2.20
C TYR A 198 -6.33 -9.47 -0.75
N GLY A 199 -6.32 -10.56 0.00
CA GLY A 199 -5.94 -10.62 1.41
C GLY A 199 -6.80 -9.69 2.29
N LEU A 200 -6.33 -9.44 3.49
CA LEU A 200 -6.98 -8.51 4.42
C LEU A 200 -6.94 -7.04 3.97
N THR A 201 -6.19 -6.75 2.90
CA THR A 201 -6.07 -5.39 2.31
C THR A 201 -7.20 -5.06 1.34
N ALA A 202 -8.07 -6.02 0.99
CA ALA A 202 -9.15 -5.89 0.01
C ALA A 202 -8.70 -5.40 -1.39
N ASN A 203 -7.39 -5.46 -1.69
CA ASN A 203 -6.85 -5.02 -2.96
C ASN A 203 -5.54 -5.75 -3.27
N PRO A 204 -5.43 -6.47 -4.40
CA PRO A 204 -4.24 -7.26 -4.73
C PRO A 204 -3.00 -6.42 -5.03
N ASN A 205 -3.15 -5.17 -5.50
CA ASN A 205 -2.02 -4.28 -5.74
C ASN A 205 -1.46 -3.75 -4.42
N VAL A 206 -2.34 -3.42 -3.47
CA VAL A 206 -1.97 -3.00 -2.10
C VAL A 206 -1.29 -4.14 -1.36
N LEU A 207 -1.85 -5.36 -1.43
CA LEU A 207 -1.24 -6.55 -0.84
C LEU A 207 0.14 -6.82 -1.45
N GLY A 208 0.24 -6.78 -2.80
CA GLY A 208 1.50 -6.98 -3.51
C GLY A 208 2.57 -5.95 -3.11
N THR A 209 2.19 -4.69 -2.98
CA THR A 209 3.08 -3.62 -2.49
C THR A 209 3.54 -3.88 -1.06
N TYR A 210 2.62 -4.23 -0.17
CA TYR A 210 2.93 -4.53 1.22
C TYR A 210 3.87 -5.72 1.38
N LEU A 211 3.56 -6.84 0.70
CA LEU A 211 4.40 -8.03 0.72
C LEU A 211 5.79 -7.77 0.14
N SER A 212 5.90 -6.93 -0.89
CA SER A 212 7.20 -6.53 -1.46
C SER A 212 8.06 -5.75 -0.45
N ILE A 213 7.46 -4.83 0.31
CA ILE A 213 8.15 -4.10 1.39
C ILE A 213 8.59 -5.09 2.49
N CYS A 214 7.68 -5.96 2.95
CA CYS A 214 7.97 -6.95 4.00
C CYS A 214 9.03 -7.96 3.54
N LEU A 215 9.00 -8.40 2.28
CA LEU A 215 10.01 -9.27 1.69
C LEU A 215 11.40 -8.60 1.67
N PHE A 216 11.48 -7.32 1.26
CA PHE A 216 12.73 -6.56 1.32
C PHE A 216 13.30 -6.52 2.74
N ILE A 217 12.44 -6.21 3.73
CA ILE A 217 12.82 -6.20 5.15
C ILE A 217 13.30 -7.59 5.61
N THR A 218 12.57 -8.65 5.23
CA THR A 218 12.91 -10.03 5.60
C THR A 218 14.27 -10.44 5.04
N LEU A 219 14.53 -10.16 3.76
CA LEU A 219 15.81 -10.46 3.11
C LEU A 219 16.96 -9.63 3.69
N TYR A 220 16.71 -8.37 4.05
CA TYR A 220 17.69 -7.56 4.77
C TYR A 220 18.04 -8.18 6.13
N VAL A 221 17.02 -8.52 6.94
CA VAL A 221 17.24 -9.15 8.24
C VAL A 221 17.93 -10.50 8.09
N LEU A 222 17.52 -11.35 7.13
CA LEU A 222 18.16 -12.63 6.82
C LEU A 222 19.66 -12.47 6.49
N SER A 223 20.03 -11.40 5.78
CA SER A 223 21.42 -11.14 5.38
C SER A 223 22.35 -10.82 6.55
N VAL A 224 21.81 -10.28 7.65
CA VAL A 224 22.57 -9.84 8.83
C VAL A 224 22.33 -10.72 10.08
N ALA A 225 21.24 -11.49 10.09
CA ALA A 225 20.88 -12.33 11.24
C ALA A 225 21.81 -13.52 11.43
N LYS A 226 22.13 -13.80 12.70
CA LYS A 226 22.88 -15.01 13.11
C LYS A 226 21.96 -16.12 13.62
N ARG A 227 20.82 -15.76 14.21
CA ARG A 227 19.80 -16.67 14.76
C ARG A 227 18.51 -16.60 13.94
N TRP A 228 17.67 -17.62 14.05
CA TRP A 228 16.33 -17.68 13.44
C TRP A 228 16.32 -17.60 11.90
N ARG A 229 17.47 -17.88 11.24
CA ARG A 229 17.60 -17.77 9.76
C ARG A 229 16.55 -18.60 9.02
N ILE A 230 16.25 -19.80 9.51
CA ILE A 230 15.25 -20.69 8.91
C ILE A 230 13.87 -19.99 8.88
N LEU A 231 13.47 -19.32 9.98
CA LEU A 231 12.20 -18.60 10.03
C LEU A 231 12.14 -17.44 9.02
N TYR A 232 13.25 -16.72 8.83
CA TYR A 232 13.30 -15.65 7.82
C TYR A 232 13.26 -16.20 6.38
N VAL A 233 13.87 -17.36 6.14
CA VAL A 233 13.77 -18.07 4.85
C VAL A 233 12.33 -18.50 4.61
N LEU A 234 11.68 -19.14 5.58
CA LEU A 234 10.27 -19.55 5.46
C LEU A 234 9.35 -18.35 5.24
N ALA A 235 9.55 -17.27 5.99
CA ALA A 235 8.78 -16.03 5.81
C ALA A 235 8.96 -15.44 4.41
N SER A 236 10.19 -15.43 3.87
CA SER A 236 10.45 -14.91 2.51
C SER A 236 9.83 -15.78 1.42
N ILE A 237 9.80 -17.10 1.59
CA ILE A 237 9.14 -18.06 0.68
C ILE A 237 7.62 -17.82 0.70
N LEU A 238 7.00 -17.71 1.89
CA LEU A 238 5.58 -17.42 2.05
C LEU A 238 5.19 -16.08 1.39
N MET A 239 5.93 -15.02 1.71
CA MET A 239 5.65 -13.68 1.16
C MET A 239 5.77 -13.66 -0.36
N LEU A 240 6.80 -14.31 -0.92
CA LEU A 240 7.00 -14.31 -2.37
C LEU A 240 5.97 -15.19 -3.07
N GLY A 241 5.68 -16.39 -2.56
CA GLY A 241 4.63 -17.25 -3.12
C GLY A 241 3.28 -16.54 -3.16
N THR A 242 2.89 -15.89 -2.05
CA THR A 242 1.64 -15.10 -1.99
C THR A 242 1.69 -13.88 -2.91
N LEU A 243 2.83 -13.19 -3.00
CA LEU A 243 3.02 -12.07 -3.93
C LEU A 243 2.74 -12.50 -5.38
N CYS A 244 3.19 -13.68 -5.79
CA CYS A 244 2.86 -14.23 -7.11
C CYS A 244 1.36 -14.50 -7.26
N LEU A 245 0.68 -15.00 -6.23
CA LEU A 245 -0.77 -15.25 -6.23
C LEU A 245 -1.61 -13.95 -6.27
N THR A 246 -1.04 -12.79 -5.93
CA THR A 246 -1.73 -11.50 -6.12
C THR A 246 -1.87 -11.12 -7.58
N TYR A 247 -1.05 -11.68 -8.47
CA TYR A 247 -0.92 -11.26 -9.87
C TYR A 247 -0.68 -9.76 -10.05
N SER A 248 -0.09 -9.09 -9.06
CA SER A 248 0.22 -7.65 -9.09
C SER A 248 1.54 -7.40 -9.84
N ARG A 249 1.45 -7.36 -11.17
CA ARG A 249 2.62 -7.14 -12.05
C ARG A 249 3.32 -5.81 -11.76
N GLY A 250 2.55 -4.76 -11.47
CA GLY A 250 3.08 -3.45 -11.13
C GLY A 250 3.94 -3.47 -9.86
N SER A 251 3.47 -4.14 -8.78
CA SER A 251 4.26 -4.27 -7.54
C SER A 251 5.53 -5.07 -7.75
N ILE A 252 5.43 -6.23 -8.45
CA ILE A 252 6.59 -7.08 -8.72
C ILE A 252 7.64 -6.33 -9.53
N LEU A 253 7.24 -5.61 -10.60
CA LEU A 253 8.14 -4.83 -11.44
C LEU A 253 8.79 -3.69 -10.65
N ALA A 254 7.98 -2.86 -9.99
CA ALA A 254 8.44 -1.67 -9.29
C ALA A 254 9.44 -2.01 -8.16
N PHE A 255 9.09 -2.95 -7.31
CA PHE A 255 9.96 -3.37 -6.21
C PHE A 255 11.10 -4.27 -6.67
N GLY A 256 10.94 -5.05 -7.75
CA GLY A 256 12.01 -5.83 -8.37
C GLY A 256 13.14 -4.93 -8.88
N VAL A 257 12.81 -3.88 -9.64
CA VAL A 257 13.78 -2.88 -10.12
C VAL A 257 14.47 -2.17 -8.94
N ALA A 258 13.68 -1.69 -7.96
CA ALA A 258 14.24 -1.03 -6.78
C ALA A 258 15.16 -1.96 -5.96
N PHE A 259 14.81 -3.24 -5.85
CA PHE A 259 15.63 -4.24 -5.17
C PHE A 259 16.96 -4.48 -5.90
N ILE A 260 16.94 -4.61 -7.22
CA ILE A 260 18.16 -4.75 -8.05
C ILE A 260 19.07 -3.53 -7.84
N VAL A 261 18.53 -2.32 -7.92
CA VAL A 261 19.28 -1.07 -7.67
C VAL A 261 19.90 -1.08 -6.27
N TYR A 262 19.16 -1.51 -5.25
CA TYR A 262 19.68 -1.63 -3.89
C TYR A 262 20.82 -2.62 -3.78
N VAL A 263 20.67 -3.84 -4.35
CA VAL A 263 21.68 -4.90 -4.32
C VAL A 263 22.97 -4.44 -5.00
N LEU A 264 22.86 -3.79 -6.16
CA LEU A 264 24.01 -3.26 -6.89
C LEU A 264 24.70 -2.13 -6.13
N TRP A 265 23.93 -1.17 -5.60
CA TRP A 265 24.49 -0.03 -4.86
C TRP A 265 25.24 -0.48 -3.60
N LYS A 266 24.64 -1.36 -2.82
CA LYS A 266 25.20 -1.85 -1.54
C LYS A 266 26.10 -3.06 -1.70
N ARG A 267 26.23 -3.63 -2.93
CA ARG A 267 26.87 -4.93 -3.17
C ARG A 267 26.31 -6.03 -2.26
N ALA A 268 25.01 -6.01 -2.02
CA ALA A 268 24.32 -6.88 -1.06
C ALA A 268 23.99 -8.25 -1.69
N TRP A 269 25.00 -8.95 -2.24
CA TRP A 269 24.86 -10.20 -2.98
C TRP A 269 24.14 -11.31 -2.20
N LYS A 270 24.29 -11.33 -0.85
CA LYS A 270 23.56 -12.27 0.01
C LYS A 270 22.04 -12.03 -0.04
N MET A 271 21.61 -10.77 -0.14
CA MET A 271 20.18 -10.45 -0.32
C MET A 271 19.70 -10.88 -1.71
N GLY A 272 20.52 -10.64 -2.76
CA GLY A 272 20.22 -11.09 -4.11
C GLY A 272 20.06 -12.61 -4.19
N ALA A 273 21.00 -13.37 -3.62
CA ALA A 273 20.92 -14.83 -3.53
C ALA A 273 19.67 -15.28 -2.73
N GLY A 274 19.36 -14.60 -1.61
CA GLY A 274 18.16 -14.86 -0.84
C GLY A 274 16.88 -14.62 -1.64
N LEU A 275 16.82 -13.58 -2.47
CA LEU A 275 15.68 -13.33 -3.36
C LEU A 275 15.52 -14.46 -4.40
N ILE A 276 16.62 -14.84 -5.07
CA ILE A 276 16.59 -15.92 -6.07
C ILE A 276 16.08 -17.22 -5.41
N LEU A 277 16.62 -17.57 -4.25
CA LEU A 277 16.18 -18.73 -3.49
C LEU A 277 14.68 -18.64 -3.14
N SER A 278 14.21 -17.46 -2.70
CA SER A 278 12.79 -17.25 -2.37
C SER A 278 11.91 -17.35 -3.61
N ILE A 279 12.38 -16.89 -4.79
CA ILE A 279 11.66 -17.03 -6.07
C ILE A 279 11.49 -18.51 -6.39
N VAL A 280 12.58 -19.26 -6.42
CA VAL A 280 12.55 -20.69 -6.77
C VAL A 280 11.64 -21.46 -5.80
N LEU A 281 11.90 -21.32 -4.50
CA LEU A 281 11.12 -22.06 -3.49
C LEU A 281 9.68 -21.54 -3.35
N GLY A 282 9.42 -20.24 -3.50
CA GLY A 282 8.09 -19.68 -3.44
C GLY A 282 7.20 -20.14 -4.61
N LEU A 283 7.76 -20.21 -5.81
CA LEU A 283 7.06 -20.78 -6.95
C LEU A 283 6.81 -22.29 -6.76
N PHE A 284 7.84 -23.03 -6.35
CA PHE A 284 7.77 -24.50 -6.28
C PHE A 284 6.95 -25.01 -5.10
N LEU A 285 7.02 -24.35 -3.93
CA LEU A 285 6.37 -24.82 -2.68
C LEU A 285 5.03 -24.15 -2.40
N ILE A 286 4.75 -22.98 -3.02
CA ILE A 286 3.51 -22.23 -2.74
C ILE A 286 2.70 -22.04 -4.02
N TYR A 287 3.25 -21.37 -5.04
CA TYR A 287 2.48 -20.95 -6.20
C TYR A 287 1.93 -22.14 -7.01
N TYR A 288 2.78 -23.08 -7.43
CA TYR A 288 2.34 -24.24 -8.19
C TYR A 288 1.47 -25.22 -7.39
N PRO A 289 1.84 -25.62 -6.14
CA PRO A 289 0.98 -26.50 -5.36
C PRO A 289 -0.39 -25.89 -5.01
N ALA A 290 -0.43 -24.56 -4.72
CA ALA A 290 -1.69 -23.89 -4.48
C ALA A 290 -2.60 -23.89 -5.72
N GLY A 291 -2.04 -23.74 -6.91
CA GLY A 291 -2.79 -23.85 -8.17
C GLY A 291 -3.42 -25.23 -8.36
N ILE A 292 -2.63 -26.30 -8.18
CA ILE A 292 -3.11 -27.68 -8.29
C ILE A 292 -4.18 -27.98 -7.23
N ALA A 293 -3.91 -27.64 -5.97
CA ALA A 293 -4.84 -27.92 -4.87
C ALA A 293 -6.19 -27.18 -5.06
N ARG A 294 -6.19 -25.97 -5.60
CA ARG A 294 -7.40 -25.24 -5.92
C ARG A 294 -8.22 -25.92 -7.01
N GLU A 295 -7.57 -26.40 -8.07
CA GLU A 295 -8.25 -27.14 -9.15
C GLU A 295 -8.92 -28.42 -8.62
N GLU A 296 -8.27 -29.14 -7.71
CA GLU A 296 -8.84 -30.31 -7.07
C GLU A 296 -10.04 -29.97 -6.17
N ILE A 297 -9.95 -28.90 -5.38
CA ILE A 297 -11.05 -28.44 -4.52
C ILE A 297 -12.26 -28.01 -5.36
N ASP A 298 -12.04 -27.21 -6.41
CA ASP A 298 -13.10 -26.76 -7.31
C ASP A 298 -13.77 -27.96 -8.02
N ALA A 299 -13.00 -28.96 -8.47
CA ALA A 299 -13.53 -30.19 -9.08
C ALA A 299 -14.40 -31.02 -8.12
N HIS A 300 -13.99 -31.19 -6.86
CA HIS A 300 -14.77 -31.89 -5.83
C HIS A 300 -16.05 -31.14 -5.48
N THR A 301 -16.03 -29.81 -5.39
CA THR A 301 -17.20 -28.97 -5.08
C THR A 301 -18.28 -29.09 -6.16
N ILE A 302 -17.89 -29.25 -7.43
CA ILE A 302 -18.80 -29.47 -8.54
C ILE A 302 -19.41 -30.90 -8.48
N SER A 303 -18.62 -31.92 -8.09
CA SER A 303 -19.10 -33.32 -8.01
C SER A 303 -20.12 -33.53 -6.89
N ASP A 304 -20.03 -32.75 -5.80
CA ASP A 304 -20.93 -32.89 -4.64
C ASP A 304 -22.25 -32.09 -4.77
N GLY A 305 -22.56 -31.57 -5.95
CA GLY A 305 -23.86 -30.97 -6.30
C GLY A 305 -24.19 -29.64 -5.63
N HIS A 306 -23.23 -28.97 -4.99
CA HIS A 306 -23.35 -27.58 -4.57
C HIS A 306 -22.94 -26.65 -5.72
N MET A 307 -23.86 -26.45 -6.68
CA MET A 307 -23.75 -25.31 -7.60
C MET A 307 -24.08 -24.04 -6.79
N PRO A 308 -23.15 -23.06 -6.70
CA PRO A 308 -23.57 -21.71 -6.35
C PRO A 308 -24.52 -21.22 -7.47
N ASP A 309 -25.66 -20.64 -7.10
CA ASP A 309 -26.56 -19.96 -8.03
C ASP A 309 -25.80 -18.82 -8.74
N VAL A 310 -25.22 -19.13 -9.88
CA VAL A 310 -24.67 -18.15 -10.81
C VAL A 310 -25.78 -17.83 -11.79
N PRO A 311 -26.22 -16.54 -11.91
CA PRO A 311 -27.11 -16.15 -12.98
C PRO A 311 -26.47 -16.55 -14.32
N GLN A 312 -27.20 -17.28 -15.13
CA GLN A 312 -26.81 -17.63 -16.49
C GLN A 312 -26.83 -16.36 -17.36
N GLU A 313 -25.77 -15.55 -17.32
CA GLU A 313 -25.44 -14.72 -18.46
C GLU A 313 -24.69 -15.60 -19.45
N GLU A 314 -25.15 -15.59 -20.68
CA GLU A 314 -24.67 -16.37 -21.81
C GLU A 314 -23.13 -16.32 -21.89
N ILE A 315 -22.50 -17.43 -21.51
CA ILE A 315 -21.07 -17.64 -21.69
C ILE A 315 -20.91 -18.11 -23.13
N GLU A 316 -20.36 -17.25 -23.99
CA GLU A 316 -19.87 -17.71 -25.28
C GLU A 316 -18.88 -18.89 -25.06
N PRO A 317 -19.02 -20.00 -25.80
CA PRO A 317 -18.31 -21.26 -25.52
C PRO A 317 -16.79 -21.23 -25.70
N ASP A 318 -16.22 -20.12 -26.18
CA ASP A 318 -14.81 -20.06 -26.60
C ASP A 318 -13.81 -19.50 -25.57
N SER A 319 -14.20 -19.30 -24.31
CA SER A 319 -13.35 -18.60 -23.34
C SER A 319 -12.66 -19.47 -22.26
N VAL A 320 -12.79 -20.79 -22.29
CA VAL A 320 -12.12 -21.69 -21.32
C VAL A 320 -11.01 -22.47 -22.03
N PRO A 321 -9.72 -22.12 -21.83
CA PRO A 321 -8.62 -22.92 -22.41
C PRO A 321 -8.55 -24.30 -21.76
N PRO A 322 -8.23 -25.33 -22.55
CA PRO A 322 -8.10 -26.71 -22.04
C PRO A 322 -6.97 -26.86 -21.03
N PRO A 323 -7.02 -27.86 -20.13
CA PRO A 323 -6.11 -28.02 -18.98
C PRO A 323 -4.62 -28.07 -19.32
N ASN A 324 -4.25 -28.49 -20.52
CA ASN A 324 -2.87 -28.65 -20.94
C ASN A 324 -2.16 -27.35 -21.37
N GLU A 325 -2.88 -26.22 -21.48
CA GLU A 325 -2.26 -24.94 -21.87
C GLU A 325 -1.88 -24.05 -20.70
N ARG A 326 -2.16 -24.43 -19.47
CA ARG A 326 -1.96 -23.58 -18.28
C ARG A 326 -0.52 -23.47 -17.82
N SER A 327 0.38 -24.39 -18.15
CA SER A 327 1.83 -24.23 -17.95
C SER A 327 2.41 -23.12 -18.82
N SER A 328 1.73 -22.75 -19.90
CA SER A 328 2.04 -21.60 -20.75
C SER A 328 1.31 -20.32 -20.34
N ALA A 329 0.40 -20.37 -19.34
CA ALA A 329 -0.47 -19.23 -18.98
C ALA A 329 0.32 -17.97 -18.57
N PHE A 330 1.45 -18.11 -17.88
CA PHE A 330 2.31 -16.98 -17.56
C PHE A 330 3.00 -16.41 -18.81
N SER A 331 3.50 -17.28 -19.71
CA SER A 331 4.12 -16.87 -20.97
C SER A 331 3.10 -16.31 -21.97
N ASN A 332 1.93 -16.92 -22.08
CA ASN A 332 0.86 -16.46 -22.95
C ASN A 332 0.25 -15.14 -22.48
N ARG A 333 0.05 -14.97 -21.17
CA ARG A 333 -0.38 -13.67 -20.59
C ARG A 333 0.67 -12.56 -20.76
N PHE A 334 1.95 -12.90 -20.86
CA PHE A 334 2.99 -11.91 -21.18
C PHE A 334 2.94 -11.51 -22.66
N LYS A 335 2.59 -12.43 -23.56
CA LYS A 335 2.39 -12.16 -25.00
C LYS A 335 1.07 -11.42 -25.24
N GLU A 336 0.02 -11.75 -24.49
CA GLU A 336 -1.28 -11.06 -24.55
C GLU A 336 -1.19 -9.57 -24.17
N ILE A 337 -0.22 -9.14 -23.37
CA ILE A 337 -0.04 -7.70 -23.03
C ILE A 337 0.21 -6.85 -24.27
N PHE A 338 0.77 -7.41 -25.32
CA PHE A 338 1.12 -6.74 -26.55
C PHE A 338 0.22 -7.16 -27.73
N SER A 339 -0.92 -7.84 -27.49
CA SER A 339 -1.87 -8.15 -28.53
C SER A 339 -2.71 -6.91 -28.86
N ASP A 340 -2.93 -6.67 -30.14
CA ASP A 340 -3.70 -5.53 -30.65
C ASP A 340 -5.12 -5.50 -30.06
N ASP A 341 -5.75 -6.65 -29.84
CA ASP A 341 -7.10 -6.78 -29.26
C ASP A 341 -7.18 -6.26 -27.81
N ILE A 342 -6.13 -6.49 -26.99
CA ILE A 342 -6.10 -5.99 -25.61
C ILE A 342 -5.79 -4.50 -25.58
N ILE A 343 -4.96 -4.02 -26.47
CA ILE A 343 -4.67 -2.60 -26.64
C ILE A 343 -5.95 -1.88 -27.07
N GLU A 344 -6.71 -2.44 -28.00
CA GLU A 344 -7.99 -1.87 -28.46
C GLU A 344 -9.05 -1.86 -27.35
N LYS A 345 -9.28 -2.98 -26.64
CA LYS A 345 -10.18 -3.03 -25.47
C LYS A 345 -9.74 -2.10 -24.34
N SER A 346 -8.43 -1.99 -24.08
CA SER A 346 -7.90 -1.08 -23.08
C SER A 346 -8.00 0.39 -23.46
N SER A 347 -7.96 0.71 -24.75
CA SER A 347 -8.15 2.07 -25.26
C SER A 347 -9.61 2.53 -25.20
N GLN A 348 -10.56 1.61 -25.22
CA GLN A 348 -12.00 1.92 -25.17
C GLN A 348 -12.54 2.04 -23.73
N TRP A 349 -12.08 1.19 -22.79
CA TRP A 349 -12.64 1.10 -21.43
C TRP A 349 -11.61 0.80 -20.34
N GLY A 350 -10.31 0.73 -20.67
CA GLY A 350 -9.25 0.35 -19.73
C GLY A 350 -8.36 1.52 -19.31
N ARG A 351 -7.14 1.17 -18.84
CA ARG A 351 -6.15 2.15 -18.39
C ARG A 351 -5.71 3.13 -19.47
N LEU A 352 -5.62 2.70 -20.72
CA LEU A 352 -5.27 3.59 -21.83
C LEU A 352 -6.36 4.64 -22.08
N TYR A 353 -7.64 4.25 -21.99
CA TYR A 353 -8.75 5.20 -22.03
C TYR A 353 -8.60 6.30 -20.98
N VAL A 354 -8.33 5.91 -19.72
CA VAL A 354 -8.13 6.87 -18.62
C VAL A 354 -6.98 7.83 -18.92
N VAL A 355 -5.88 7.34 -19.51
CA VAL A 355 -4.72 8.17 -19.85
C VAL A 355 -5.06 9.15 -20.97
N PHE A 356 -5.65 8.69 -22.08
CA PHE A 356 -6.00 9.57 -23.21
C PHE A 356 -7.04 10.60 -22.82
N LYS A 357 -8.11 10.16 -22.14
CA LYS A 357 -9.16 11.07 -21.68
C LYS A 357 -8.63 12.08 -20.65
N GLY A 358 -7.74 11.64 -19.78
CA GLY A 358 -7.07 12.53 -18.82
C GLY A 358 -6.18 13.57 -19.50
N LEU A 359 -5.46 13.20 -20.56
CA LEU A 359 -4.66 14.16 -21.34
C LEU A 359 -5.53 15.21 -22.02
N ASP A 360 -6.67 14.82 -22.60
CA ASP A 360 -7.62 15.75 -23.22
C ASP A 360 -8.12 16.78 -22.18
N ILE A 361 -8.51 16.32 -20.98
CA ILE A 361 -8.96 17.21 -19.91
C ILE A 361 -7.84 18.12 -19.41
N TYR A 362 -6.62 17.58 -19.26
CA TYR A 362 -5.45 18.37 -18.86
C TYR A 362 -5.15 19.49 -19.88
N LEU A 363 -5.21 19.20 -21.19
CA LEU A 363 -4.96 20.22 -22.22
C LEU A 363 -5.97 21.37 -22.19
N MET A 364 -7.19 21.12 -21.70
CA MET A 364 -8.20 22.16 -21.48
C MET A 364 -7.98 22.94 -20.16
N ASN A 365 -7.30 22.34 -19.18
CA ASN A 365 -7.08 22.92 -17.85
C ASN A 365 -5.59 22.82 -17.42
N PRO A 366 -4.63 23.38 -18.18
CA PRO A 366 -3.21 22.98 -18.04
C PRO A 366 -2.52 23.58 -16.80
N VAL A 367 -3.02 24.67 -16.21
CA VAL A 367 -2.28 25.38 -15.14
C VAL A 367 -2.56 24.77 -13.77
N ILE A 368 -3.80 24.77 -13.32
CA ILE A 368 -4.20 24.29 -11.98
C ILE A 368 -5.08 23.03 -12.02
N GLY A 369 -5.41 22.55 -13.21
CA GLY A 369 -6.27 21.37 -13.40
C GLY A 369 -7.74 21.62 -13.04
N THR A 370 -8.47 20.52 -12.85
CA THR A 370 -9.91 20.51 -12.53
C THR A 370 -10.21 20.37 -11.04
N GLY A 371 -9.22 20.09 -10.21
CA GLY A 371 -9.34 19.97 -8.75
C GLY A 371 -9.52 18.54 -8.24
N PHE A 372 -9.31 18.39 -6.94
CA PHE A 372 -9.54 17.12 -6.24
C PHE A 372 -11.02 16.70 -6.30
N GLY A 373 -11.29 15.40 -6.40
CA GLY A 373 -12.64 14.86 -6.52
C GLY A 373 -13.24 14.98 -7.91
N THR A 374 -12.42 15.26 -8.94
CA THR A 374 -12.91 15.40 -10.32
C THR A 374 -12.49 14.24 -11.23
N PHE A 375 -11.33 13.61 -10.99
CA PHE A 375 -10.80 12.61 -11.91
C PHE A 375 -10.02 11.50 -11.21
N GLY A 376 -10.65 10.35 -11.02
CA GLY A 376 -10.00 9.07 -10.68
C GLY A 376 -9.31 8.98 -9.33
N ASP A 377 -9.62 9.84 -8.38
CA ASP A 377 -9.17 9.76 -6.99
C ASP A 377 -10.20 9.06 -6.07
N SER A 378 -9.84 8.89 -4.80
CA SER A 378 -10.73 8.28 -3.81
C SER A 378 -12.01 9.09 -3.57
N ALA A 379 -11.97 10.42 -3.74
CA ALA A 379 -13.14 11.28 -3.63
C ALA A 379 -14.06 11.10 -4.83
N THR A 380 -13.54 11.07 -6.06
CA THR A 380 -14.30 10.77 -7.28
C THR A 380 -15.02 9.42 -7.17
N LEU A 381 -14.31 8.39 -6.69
CA LEU A 381 -14.91 7.06 -6.51
C LEU A 381 -16.06 7.07 -5.49
N SER A 382 -15.93 7.87 -4.41
CA SER A 382 -16.88 7.87 -3.28
C SER A 382 -18.08 8.81 -3.48
N TYR A 383 -17.85 9.99 -4.09
CA TYR A 383 -18.83 11.09 -4.18
C TYR A 383 -19.33 11.34 -5.61
N GLY A 384 -18.70 10.72 -6.63
CA GLY A 384 -18.93 11.08 -8.03
C GLY A 384 -18.11 12.31 -8.45
N THR A 385 -18.18 12.64 -9.75
CA THR A 385 -17.46 13.78 -10.33
C THR A 385 -18.39 14.82 -10.96
N PRO A 386 -18.24 16.12 -10.63
CA PRO A 386 -19.06 17.18 -11.23
C PRO A 386 -18.75 17.42 -12.72
N ILE A 387 -17.63 16.90 -13.23
CA ILE A 387 -17.23 17.06 -14.63
C ILE A 387 -17.65 15.87 -15.52
N ALA A 388 -18.43 14.91 -14.99
CA ALA A 388 -18.83 13.70 -15.72
C ALA A 388 -19.50 14.01 -17.05
N GLU A 389 -20.53 14.85 -17.04
CA GLU A 389 -21.28 15.22 -18.26
C GLU A 389 -20.41 16.02 -19.24
N THR A 390 -19.65 17.01 -18.75
CA THR A 390 -18.81 17.89 -19.56
C THR A 390 -17.79 17.12 -20.38
N TYR A 391 -17.19 16.11 -19.76
CA TYR A 391 -16.12 15.32 -20.40
C TYR A 391 -16.53 13.89 -20.74
N GLN A 392 -17.80 13.53 -20.64
CA GLN A 392 -18.31 12.18 -20.91
C GLN A 392 -17.52 11.11 -20.13
N LEU A 393 -17.40 11.30 -18.82
CA LEU A 393 -16.74 10.37 -17.92
C LEU A 393 -17.78 9.52 -17.16
N PRO A 394 -17.41 8.31 -16.70
CA PRO A 394 -18.19 7.64 -15.66
C PRO A 394 -18.32 8.53 -14.41
N ASP A 395 -19.52 8.60 -13.82
CA ASP A 395 -19.74 9.40 -12.61
C ASP A 395 -18.77 9.03 -11.48
N ARG A 396 -18.47 7.73 -11.36
CA ARG A 396 -17.52 7.20 -10.37
C ARG A 396 -16.44 6.42 -11.09
N MET A 397 -15.20 6.84 -10.90
CA MET A 397 -14.04 6.21 -11.53
C MET A 397 -12.82 6.24 -10.61
N TYR A 398 -11.89 5.31 -10.85
CA TYR A 398 -10.56 5.30 -10.24
C TYR A 398 -9.52 5.21 -11.35
N SER A 399 -8.46 6.04 -11.28
CA SER A 399 -7.55 6.19 -12.43
C SER A 399 -6.54 5.05 -12.57
N ASP A 400 -6.18 4.40 -11.46
CA ASP A 400 -5.06 3.43 -11.40
C ASP A 400 -3.76 3.96 -12.04
N ASN A 401 -3.59 5.28 -12.08
CA ASN A 401 -2.41 5.96 -12.60
C ASN A 401 -2.24 7.33 -11.93
N GLN A 402 -1.25 7.42 -11.03
CA GLN A 402 -1.01 8.64 -10.26
C GLN A 402 -0.60 9.82 -11.13
N TYR A 403 0.14 9.60 -12.22
CA TYR A 403 0.64 10.69 -13.05
C TYR A 403 -0.48 11.42 -13.77
N ILE A 404 -1.37 10.68 -14.40
CA ILE A 404 -2.50 11.29 -15.10
C ILE A 404 -3.48 11.94 -14.12
N GLN A 405 -3.69 11.33 -12.95
CA GLN A 405 -4.50 11.91 -11.89
C GLN A 405 -3.95 13.28 -11.45
N LEU A 406 -2.63 13.38 -11.21
CA LEU A 406 -1.97 14.64 -10.84
C LEU A 406 -2.14 15.71 -11.91
N LEU A 407 -1.87 15.36 -13.18
CA LEU A 407 -2.00 16.29 -14.31
C LEU A 407 -3.41 16.83 -14.45
N VAL A 408 -4.41 15.98 -14.39
CA VAL A 408 -5.82 16.37 -14.56
C VAL A 408 -6.28 17.22 -13.38
N GLN A 409 -6.01 16.78 -12.14
CA GLN A 409 -6.57 17.42 -10.96
C GLN A 409 -5.83 18.69 -10.54
N THR A 410 -4.52 18.76 -10.77
CA THR A 410 -3.71 19.87 -10.25
C THR A 410 -2.89 20.60 -11.33
N GLY A 411 -3.11 20.23 -12.58
CA GLY A 411 -2.43 20.83 -13.71
C GLY A 411 -0.91 20.73 -13.62
N THR A 412 -0.23 21.57 -14.36
CA THR A 412 1.24 21.68 -14.34
C THR A 412 1.75 22.14 -12.98
N LEU A 413 1.06 23.10 -12.34
CA LEU A 413 1.53 23.69 -11.08
C LEU A 413 1.60 22.67 -9.94
N GLY A 414 0.53 21.90 -9.72
CA GLY A 414 0.51 20.88 -8.69
C GLY A 414 1.43 19.70 -9.02
N THR A 415 1.48 19.27 -10.29
CA THR A 415 2.37 18.19 -10.74
C THR A 415 3.84 18.55 -10.55
N VAL A 416 4.25 19.78 -10.91
CA VAL A 416 5.62 20.28 -10.68
C VAL A 416 5.93 20.37 -9.18
N SER A 417 4.94 20.72 -8.35
CA SER A 417 5.13 20.73 -6.90
C SER A 417 5.45 19.33 -6.36
N VAL A 418 4.71 18.30 -6.77
CA VAL A 418 5.00 16.89 -6.38
C VAL A 418 6.37 16.47 -6.92
N LEU A 419 6.70 16.80 -8.17
CA LEU A 419 8.00 16.51 -8.75
C LEU A 419 9.13 17.18 -7.97
N ALA A 420 8.98 18.45 -7.57
CA ALA A 420 9.96 19.16 -6.75
C ALA A 420 10.16 18.49 -5.38
N PHE A 421 9.10 18.00 -4.75
CA PHE A 421 9.20 17.20 -3.52
C PHE A 421 10.03 15.93 -3.74
N VAL A 422 9.75 15.15 -4.79
CA VAL A 422 10.49 13.93 -5.13
C VAL A 422 11.95 14.21 -5.45
N VAL A 423 12.23 15.27 -6.25
CA VAL A 423 13.60 15.70 -6.59
C VAL A 423 14.35 16.11 -5.34
N ALA A 424 13.71 16.84 -4.42
CA ALA A 424 14.32 17.20 -3.13
C ALA A 424 14.75 15.95 -2.33
N ILE A 425 13.92 14.89 -2.31
CA ILE A 425 14.27 13.63 -1.65
C ILE A 425 15.49 13.00 -2.33
N PHE A 426 15.53 12.92 -3.65
CA PHE A 426 16.70 12.38 -4.37
C PHE A 426 17.97 13.19 -4.11
N ILE A 427 17.88 14.50 -4.10
CA ILE A 427 19.02 15.40 -3.77
C ILE A 427 19.52 15.14 -2.34
N ILE A 428 18.61 15.08 -1.36
CA ILE A 428 18.96 14.87 0.04
C ILE A 428 19.58 13.47 0.23
N THR A 429 19.01 12.43 -0.37
CA THR A 429 19.54 11.07 -0.30
C THR A 429 20.90 10.95 -0.98
N TRP A 430 21.11 11.61 -2.13
CA TRP A 430 22.38 11.60 -2.83
C TRP A 430 23.47 12.34 -2.08
N LYS A 431 23.15 13.52 -1.51
CA LYS A 431 24.08 14.26 -0.65
C LYS A 431 24.52 13.43 0.56
N ARG A 432 23.64 12.62 1.11
CA ARG A 432 23.88 11.77 2.27
C ARG A 432 24.05 10.27 1.90
N ARG A 433 24.53 9.95 0.69
CA ARG A 433 24.66 8.58 0.18
C ARG A 433 25.52 7.63 1.00
N LYS A 434 26.36 8.16 1.90
CA LYS A 434 27.14 7.36 2.87
C LYS A 434 26.31 6.86 4.05
N ASP A 435 25.16 7.47 4.33
CA ASP A 435 24.24 6.99 5.34
C ASP A 435 23.64 5.65 4.92
N PRO A 436 23.61 4.62 5.81
CA PRO A 436 23.07 3.31 5.47
C PRO A 436 21.57 3.32 5.13
N VAL A 437 20.82 4.35 5.52
CA VAL A 437 19.38 4.50 5.21
C VAL A 437 19.15 5.15 3.83
N ALA A 438 20.12 5.96 3.35
CA ALA A 438 19.95 6.64 2.07
C ALA A 438 19.63 5.72 0.89
N PRO A 439 20.32 4.57 0.67
CA PRO A 439 19.95 3.65 -0.40
C PRO A 439 18.54 3.04 -0.23
N VAL A 440 18.10 2.82 1.01
CA VAL A 440 16.74 2.31 1.28
C VAL A 440 15.70 3.35 0.87
N LEU A 441 15.87 4.61 1.29
CA LEU A 441 14.96 5.69 0.94
C LEU A 441 14.95 5.97 -0.57
N PHE A 442 16.12 5.97 -1.21
CA PHE A 442 16.24 6.13 -2.66
C PHE A 442 15.45 5.04 -3.41
N CYS A 443 15.69 3.78 -3.05
CA CYS A 443 15.02 2.63 -3.69
C CYS A 443 13.52 2.61 -3.41
N LEU A 444 13.10 2.99 -2.19
CA LEU A 444 11.69 3.11 -1.86
C LEU A 444 11.02 4.24 -2.66
N THR A 445 11.70 5.38 -2.84
CA THR A 445 11.22 6.47 -3.72
C THR A 445 11.11 6.00 -5.18
N LEU A 446 12.11 5.28 -5.68
CA LEU A 446 12.09 4.71 -7.03
C LEU A 446 10.93 3.71 -7.19
N ALA A 447 10.73 2.80 -6.23
CA ALA A 447 9.61 1.87 -6.24
C ALA A 447 8.26 2.59 -6.25
N THR A 448 8.12 3.65 -5.44
CA THR A 448 6.90 4.48 -5.39
C THR A 448 6.63 5.14 -6.74
N LEU A 449 7.64 5.69 -7.41
CA LEU A 449 7.48 6.28 -8.74
C LEU A 449 7.08 5.24 -9.79
N LEU A 450 7.71 4.08 -9.80
CA LEU A 450 7.35 3.01 -10.74
C LEU A 450 5.94 2.47 -10.45
N MET A 451 5.57 2.34 -9.17
CA MET A 451 4.23 1.89 -8.77
C MET A 451 3.15 2.90 -9.15
N ALA A 452 3.48 4.19 -9.19
CA ALA A 452 2.60 5.29 -9.59
C ALA A 452 2.06 5.16 -11.03
N LEU A 453 2.71 4.38 -11.89
CA LEU A 453 2.22 4.02 -13.24
C LEU A 453 1.01 3.08 -13.19
N PHE A 454 0.82 2.36 -12.08
CA PHE A 454 -0.15 1.27 -11.98
C PHE A 454 -1.18 1.47 -10.88
N TYR A 455 -1.01 2.50 -10.05
CA TYR A 455 -1.84 2.75 -8.87
C TYR A 455 -1.72 4.19 -8.36
N ASN A 456 -2.73 4.68 -7.64
CA ASN A 456 -2.72 5.99 -6.99
C ASN A 456 -1.96 5.93 -5.66
N VAL A 457 -0.64 5.97 -5.73
CA VAL A 457 0.27 5.69 -4.61
C VAL A 457 0.22 6.72 -3.48
N LEU A 458 -0.14 7.98 -3.77
CA LEU A 458 -0.22 9.03 -2.76
C LEU A 458 -1.40 8.86 -1.79
N GLU A 459 -2.43 8.13 -2.21
CA GLU A 459 -3.62 7.83 -1.41
C GLU A 459 -3.48 6.49 -0.66
N GLU A 460 -2.52 5.65 -1.05
CA GLU A 460 -2.33 4.33 -0.49
C GLU A 460 -1.62 4.41 0.86
N LYS A 461 -2.36 4.04 1.93
CA LYS A 461 -1.94 4.30 3.32
C LYS A 461 -0.78 3.45 3.79
N ILE A 462 -0.63 2.22 3.29
CA ILE A 462 0.43 1.31 3.72
C ILE A 462 1.77 1.76 3.13
N LEU A 463 1.82 2.02 1.82
CA LEU A 463 3.03 2.49 1.15
C LEU A 463 3.49 3.83 1.74
N THR A 464 2.56 4.78 1.88
CA THR A 464 2.86 6.11 2.44
C THR A 464 3.26 6.05 3.91
N LEU A 465 2.70 5.13 4.71
CA LEU A 465 3.12 4.87 6.09
C LEU A 465 4.61 4.49 6.16
N TYR A 466 5.03 3.51 5.35
CA TYR A 466 6.43 3.08 5.28
C TYR A 466 7.33 4.18 4.71
N PHE A 467 6.90 4.81 3.62
CA PHE A 467 7.65 5.85 2.95
C PHE A 467 7.95 7.05 3.86
N TYR A 468 6.91 7.61 4.49
CA TYR A 468 7.08 8.75 5.39
C TYR A 468 7.79 8.38 6.70
N SER A 469 7.67 7.14 7.16
CA SER A 469 8.45 6.67 8.32
C SER A 469 9.94 6.62 8.02
N VAL A 470 10.34 6.04 6.88
CA VAL A 470 11.75 5.97 6.47
C VAL A 470 12.30 7.38 6.20
N LEU A 471 11.53 8.24 5.54
CA LEU A 471 11.92 9.62 5.27
C LEU A 471 12.10 10.42 6.58
N GLY A 472 11.13 10.35 7.51
CA GLY A 472 11.20 11.02 8.80
C GLY A 472 12.40 10.56 9.64
N TYR A 473 12.65 9.26 9.70
CA TYR A 473 13.83 8.70 10.36
C TYR A 473 15.14 9.17 9.72
N PHE A 474 15.21 9.18 8.39
CA PHE A 474 16.40 9.62 7.65
C PHE A 474 16.75 11.09 7.92
N LEU A 475 15.74 11.97 8.00
CA LEU A 475 15.95 13.41 8.21
C LEU A 475 16.53 13.74 9.58
N THR A 476 16.27 12.94 10.59
CA THR A 476 16.59 13.25 12.00
C THR A 476 17.79 12.53 12.56
N LYS A 477 18.29 11.53 11.87
CA LYS A 477 19.45 10.73 12.30
C LYS A 477 20.73 11.57 12.55
N GLU A 478 20.87 12.73 11.92
CA GLU A 478 22.01 13.64 12.12
C GLU A 478 21.96 14.47 13.41
N ARG A 479 20.81 14.52 14.10
CA ARG A 479 20.69 15.33 15.33
C ARG A 479 21.26 14.65 16.59
N THR A 480 21.74 13.42 16.46
CA THR A 480 22.55 12.79 17.52
C THR A 480 24.01 13.15 17.28
N PRO A 481 24.65 14.00 18.12
CA PRO A 481 26.08 14.23 18.01
C PRO A 481 26.79 12.89 18.12
N HIS A 482 27.81 12.67 17.30
CA HIS A 482 28.80 11.62 17.51
C HIS A 482 29.57 11.90 18.83
N SER A 483 28.93 11.78 19.96
CA SER A 483 29.59 11.61 21.25
C SER A 483 29.59 10.12 21.57
N LEU A 484 30.58 9.44 21.07
CA LEU A 484 31.17 8.21 21.60
C LEU A 484 32.26 7.76 20.60
N GLY A 485 33.26 8.60 20.52
CA GLY A 485 34.58 8.21 20.07
C GLY A 485 35.51 8.49 21.24
N LYS A 486 35.73 7.53 22.07
CA LYS A 486 37.02 7.16 22.65
C LYS A 486 36.83 5.90 23.48
#